data_8cee02ffc1551f5edd8f96e9f3bb9534
#
_entry.id   8cee02ffc1551f5edd8f96e9f3bb9534
#
_cell.length_a   1.000
_cell.length_b   1.000
_cell.length_c   1.000
_cell.angle_alpha   90.00
_cell.angle_beta   90.00
_cell.angle_gamma   90.00
#
_symmetry.space_group_name_H-M   'P 1'
#
loop_
_entity.id
_entity.type
_entity.pdbx_description
1 polymer ?
#
loop_
_entity_poly.entity_id
_entity_poly.type
_entity_poly.pdbx_seq_one_letter_code
_entity_poly.pdbx_strand_id
1 'polypeptide(L)'
;MSAALETRDVGRFPEQVIETIDFLDGTTPERSPFASLVAMPSGNTSPEVFVLGSSPYGALLAAELGLPYTYAHFIGGDAVPILRMYRERFKPSARCDKPYAMMALAAIAAPSDEEAEELTWPVALWRLRLFRGDSSPVPSLAQTQAYPWTPLERSEVAATRRIIAGSPQSIRTAIETKIAEHGADEALIVTIAPDYGTRLRSYELIANALARTREVVAQV
;
A
#
# COMPACT_ATOMS: atom_id res chain seq x y z
N MET A 1 -26.96 -8.79 -10.06
CA MET A 1 -25.54 -8.72 -9.66
C MET A 1 -24.54 -8.49 -10.80
N SER A 2 -24.97 -8.50 -12.07
CA SER A 2 -24.08 -8.35 -13.24
C SER A 2 -23.77 -6.90 -13.64
N ALA A 3 -24.61 -5.94 -13.33
CA ALA A 3 -24.46 -4.55 -13.81
C ALA A 3 -23.37 -3.73 -13.12
N ALA A 4 -22.91 -4.13 -11.95
CA ALA A 4 -21.88 -3.40 -11.18
C ALA A 4 -20.43 -3.72 -11.64
N LEU A 5 -20.25 -4.76 -12.47
CA LEU A 5 -18.93 -5.22 -12.92
C LEU A 5 -18.53 -4.75 -14.33
N GLU A 6 -19.44 -4.08 -15.06
CA GLU A 6 -19.20 -3.74 -16.47
C GLU A 6 -18.51 -2.39 -16.72
N THR A 7 -18.30 -1.55 -15.73
CA THR A 7 -17.73 -0.23 -15.98
C THR A 7 -16.36 -0.07 -15.33
N ARG A 8 -15.32 -0.48 -16.02
CA ARG A 8 -13.97 0.06 -15.88
C ARG A 8 -13.89 1.51 -16.42
N ASP A 9 -14.91 2.30 -16.16
CA ASP A 9 -14.90 3.71 -16.51
C ASP A 9 -14.17 4.47 -15.40
N VAL A 10 -12.89 4.73 -15.64
CA VAL A 10 -12.02 5.49 -14.72
C VAL A 10 -12.64 6.87 -14.41
N GLY A 11 -13.46 7.41 -15.33
CA GLY A 11 -14.16 8.68 -15.15
C GLY A 11 -15.18 8.66 -14.01
N ARG A 12 -15.72 7.47 -13.66
CA ARG A 12 -16.70 7.31 -12.59
C ARG A 12 -16.10 6.98 -11.22
N PHE A 13 -14.78 6.89 -11.12
CA PHE A 13 -14.13 6.55 -9.85
C PHE A 13 -14.48 7.49 -8.70
N PRO A 14 -14.56 8.84 -8.88
CA PRO A 14 -14.97 9.73 -7.80
C PRO A 14 -16.37 9.44 -7.29
N GLU A 15 -17.34 9.23 -8.19
CA GLU A 15 -18.72 8.89 -7.82
C GLU A 15 -18.78 7.55 -7.07
N GLN A 16 -18.01 6.56 -7.50
CA GLN A 16 -17.94 5.25 -6.83
C GLN A 16 -17.34 5.34 -5.43
N VAL A 17 -16.37 6.22 -5.21
CA VAL A 17 -15.83 6.48 -3.87
C VAL A 17 -16.89 7.10 -2.98
N ILE A 18 -17.62 8.12 -3.47
CA ILE A 18 -18.72 8.76 -2.74
C ILE A 18 -19.83 7.75 -2.43
N GLU A 19 -20.28 6.97 -3.42
CA GLU A 19 -21.29 5.93 -3.23
C GLU A 19 -20.87 4.91 -2.16
N THR A 20 -19.58 4.53 -2.15
CA THR A 20 -19.03 3.61 -1.15
C THR A 20 -19.10 4.22 0.26
N ILE A 21 -18.75 5.50 0.39
CA ILE A 21 -18.84 6.23 1.65
C ILE A 21 -20.29 6.31 2.12
N ASP A 22 -21.22 6.65 1.22
CA ASP A 22 -22.65 6.71 1.53
C ASP A 22 -23.19 5.36 2.03
N PHE A 23 -22.74 4.25 1.45
CA PHE A 23 -23.09 2.91 1.95
C PHE A 23 -22.53 2.65 3.36
N LEU A 24 -21.28 3.02 3.61
CA LEU A 24 -20.65 2.82 4.92
C LEU A 24 -21.30 3.65 6.02
N ASP A 25 -21.77 4.85 5.67
CA ASP A 25 -22.42 5.79 6.60
C ASP A 25 -23.93 5.58 6.71
N GLY A 26 -24.53 4.74 5.85
CA GLY A 26 -25.98 4.56 5.77
C GLY A 26 -26.71 5.79 5.23
N THR A 27 -26.04 6.63 4.44
CA THR A 27 -26.56 7.88 3.86
C THR A 27 -26.88 7.76 2.37
N THR A 28 -27.02 6.53 1.85
CA THR A 28 -27.31 6.29 0.43
C THR A 28 -28.55 7.05 -0.01
N PRO A 29 -28.47 7.94 -1.03
CA PRO A 29 -29.60 8.73 -1.49
C PRO A 29 -30.76 7.84 -1.99
N GLU A 30 -32.02 8.21 -1.68
CA GLU A 30 -33.23 7.50 -2.13
C GLU A 30 -33.31 7.30 -3.65
N ARG A 31 -32.74 8.23 -4.42
CA ARG A 31 -32.67 8.16 -5.90
C ARG A 31 -31.57 7.22 -6.42
N SER A 32 -30.72 6.70 -5.54
CA SER A 32 -29.69 5.74 -5.95
C SER A 32 -30.35 4.42 -6.40
N PRO A 33 -29.86 3.78 -7.48
CA PRO A 33 -30.32 2.43 -7.87
C PRO A 33 -30.02 1.38 -6.78
N PHE A 34 -29.20 1.75 -5.79
CA PHE A 34 -28.78 0.90 -4.68
C PHE A 34 -29.41 1.30 -3.34
N ALA A 35 -30.39 2.21 -3.33
CA ALA A 35 -31.04 2.74 -2.09
C ALA A 35 -31.63 1.65 -1.18
N SER A 36 -32.00 0.48 -1.75
CA SER A 36 -32.52 -0.65 -0.98
C SER A 36 -31.44 -1.53 -0.35
N LEU A 37 -30.17 -1.30 -0.67
CA LEU A 37 -29.06 -2.08 -0.13
C LEU A 37 -28.57 -1.47 1.18
N VAL A 38 -28.30 -2.33 2.16
CA VAL A 38 -27.74 -1.94 3.46
C VAL A 38 -26.39 -2.62 3.64
N ALA A 39 -25.37 -1.84 3.98
CA ALA A 39 -24.06 -2.40 4.32
C ALA A 39 -24.15 -3.16 5.66
N MET A 40 -23.60 -4.35 5.72
CA MET A 40 -23.61 -5.18 6.93
C MET A 40 -22.17 -5.54 7.34
N PRO A 41 -21.87 -5.58 8.65
CA PRO A 41 -22.78 -5.32 9.79
C PRO A 41 -23.16 -3.85 9.88
N SER A 42 -24.45 -3.58 10.08
CA SER A 42 -24.94 -2.22 10.35
C SER A 42 -24.72 -1.86 11.83
N GLY A 43 -24.36 -0.62 12.11
CA GLY A 43 -24.09 -0.15 13.47
C GLY A 43 -23.90 1.36 13.52
N ASN A 44 -23.52 1.86 14.70
CA ASN A 44 -23.26 3.29 14.91
C ASN A 44 -21.83 3.72 14.57
N THR A 45 -21.04 2.83 13.93
CA THR A 45 -19.64 3.08 13.56
C THR A 45 -19.46 2.87 12.07
N SER A 46 -18.73 3.77 11.43
CA SER A 46 -18.27 3.64 10.05
C SER A 46 -16.76 3.47 10.05
N PRO A 47 -16.19 2.61 9.18
CA PRO A 47 -14.74 2.48 9.08
C PRO A 47 -14.11 3.76 8.54
N GLU A 48 -12.87 4.00 8.91
CA GLU A 48 -12.06 5.03 8.28
C GLU A 48 -11.80 4.69 6.81
N VAL A 49 -11.95 5.67 5.94
CA VAL A 49 -11.78 5.50 4.49
C VAL A 49 -10.51 6.19 4.03
N PHE A 50 -9.64 5.45 3.39
CA PHE A 50 -8.40 5.94 2.80
C PHE A 50 -8.43 5.77 1.27
N VAL A 51 -8.00 6.81 0.54
CA VAL A 51 -7.75 6.67 -0.90
C VAL A 51 -6.32 6.20 -1.11
N LEU A 52 -6.14 5.06 -1.76
CA LEU A 52 -4.82 4.53 -2.09
C LEU A 52 -4.53 4.67 -3.57
N GLY A 53 -3.35 5.16 -3.91
CA GLY A 53 -2.91 5.30 -5.30
C GLY A 53 -1.45 5.73 -5.43
N SER A 54 -0.92 5.70 -6.66
CA SER A 54 0.45 6.11 -6.98
C SER A 54 0.51 7.26 -7.98
N SER A 55 -0.62 7.93 -8.23
CA SER A 55 -0.74 9.00 -9.21
C SER A 55 -1.30 10.29 -8.59
N PRO A 56 -1.06 11.44 -9.24
CA PRO A 56 -1.65 12.71 -8.84
C PRO A 56 -3.18 12.68 -8.76
N TYR A 57 -3.84 11.88 -9.59
CA TYR A 57 -5.29 11.80 -9.65
C TYR A 57 -5.91 11.33 -8.33
N GLY A 58 -5.42 10.22 -7.75
CA GLY A 58 -5.92 9.73 -6.47
C GLY A 58 -5.66 10.69 -5.31
N ALA A 59 -4.49 11.35 -5.33
CA ALA A 59 -4.12 12.35 -4.34
C ALA A 59 -5.04 13.60 -4.37
N LEU A 60 -5.35 14.10 -5.57
CA LEU A 60 -6.29 15.21 -5.76
C LEU A 60 -7.71 14.84 -5.34
N LEU A 61 -8.15 13.64 -5.67
CA LEU A 61 -9.46 13.14 -5.25
C LEU A 61 -9.57 13.07 -3.72
N ALA A 62 -8.55 12.48 -3.06
CA ALA A 62 -8.51 12.43 -1.61
C ALA A 62 -8.55 13.82 -0.97
N ALA A 63 -7.75 14.75 -1.51
CA ALA A 63 -7.69 16.13 -1.05
C ALA A 63 -9.03 16.87 -1.21
N GLU A 64 -9.71 16.69 -2.34
CA GLU A 64 -11.02 17.31 -2.62
C GLU A 64 -12.12 16.78 -1.71
N LEU A 65 -12.11 15.46 -1.45
CA LEU A 65 -13.11 14.80 -0.58
C LEU A 65 -12.77 14.90 0.92
N GLY A 66 -11.63 15.50 1.27
CA GLY A 66 -11.18 15.58 2.67
C GLY A 66 -10.93 14.21 3.29
N LEU A 67 -10.32 13.30 2.55
CA LEU A 67 -10.00 11.94 2.98
C LEU A 67 -8.49 11.76 3.20
N PRO A 68 -8.08 10.89 4.13
CA PRO A 68 -6.70 10.43 4.22
C PRO A 68 -6.22 9.81 2.90
N TYR A 69 -4.95 10.01 2.57
CA TYR A 69 -4.34 9.50 1.34
C TYR A 69 -3.17 8.56 1.63
N THR A 70 -3.15 7.42 0.97
CA THR A 70 -2.05 6.46 1.03
C THR A 70 -1.32 6.40 -0.30
N TYR A 71 -0.05 6.80 -0.33
CA TYR A 71 0.76 6.67 -1.53
C TYR A 71 1.33 5.26 -1.67
N ALA A 72 1.00 4.57 -2.77
CA ALA A 72 1.49 3.23 -3.07
C ALA A 72 2.92 3.28 -3.64
N HIS A 73 3.92 3.44 -2.78
CA HIS A 73 5.34 3.55 -3.16
C HIS A 73 5.86 2.31 -3.90
N PHE A 74 5.33 1.13 -3.60
CA PHE A 74 5.72 -0.13 -4.27
C PHE A 74 5.28 -0.21 -5.74
N ILE A 75 4.40 0.70 -6.20
CA ILE A 75 3.96 0.84 -7.60
C ILE A 75 4.59 2.10 -8.21
N GLY A 76 4.49 3.21 -7.50
CA GLY A 76 4.88 4.54 -7.95
C GLY A 76 6.39 4.84 -7.79
N GLY A 77 6.78 6.06 -8.19
CA GLY A 77 8.14 6.59 -8.04
C GLY A 77 8.29 7.49 -6.82
N ASP A 78 8.72 8.74 -7.09
CA ASP A 78 8.87 9.77 -6.08
C ASP A 78 7.50 10.22 -5.55
N ALA A 79 7.29 10.06 -4.25
CA ALA A 79 6.07 10.45 -3.56
C ALA A 79 6.05 11.93 -3.15
N VAL A 80 7.21 12.57 -3.02
CA VAL A 80 7.32 13.93 -2.46
C VAL A 80 6.42 14.95 -3.16
N PRO A 81 6.44 15.07 -4.51
CA PRO A 81 5.58 16.05 -5.18
C PRO A 81 4.09 15.73 -5.03
N ILE A 82 3.73 14.44 -5.00
CA ILE A 82 2.33 13.99 -4.88
C ILE A 82 1.80 14.24 -3.47
N LEU A 83 2.56 13.91 -2.43
CA LEU A 83 2.15 14.14 -1.04
C LEU A 83 2.11 15.64 -0.70
N ARG A 84 3.02 16.43 -1.28
CA ARG A 84 2.97 17.90 -1.17
C ARG A 84 1.68 18.44 -1.78
N MET A 85 1.39 18.08 -3.03
CA MET A 85 0.18 18.49 -3.73
C MET A 85 -1.09 18.08 -2.98
N TYR A 86 -1.14 16.87 -2.42
CA TYR A 86 -2.24 16.42 -1.57
C TYR A 86 -2.46 17.38 -0.39
N ARG A 87 -1.40 17.71 0.35
CA ARG A 87 -1.49 18.61 1.51
C ARG A 87 -1.90 20.03 1.14
N GLU A 88 -1.34 20.58 0.07
CA GLU A 88 -1.65 21.94 -0.42
C GLU A 88 -3.10 22.08 -0.92
N ARG A 89 -3.70 21.00 -1.41
CA ARG A 89 -5.05 21.00 -1.98
C ARG A 89 -6.11 20.44 -1.03
N PHE A 90 -5.71 19.96 0.14
CA PHE A 90 -6.61 19.31 1.08
C PHE A 90 -7.73 20.25 1.55
N LYS A 91 -8.98 19.77 1.51
CA LYS A 91 -10.16 20.42 2.03
C LYS A 91 -10.66 19.65 3.25
N PRO A 92 -10.76 20.26 4.43
CA PRO A 92 -11.30 19.58 5.61
C PRO A 92 -12.71 19.03 5.38
N SER A 93 -12.99 17.87 5.96
CA SER A 93 -14.30 17.22 5.93
C SER A 93 -14.69 16.72 7.33
N ALA A 94 -15.91 16.21 7.47
CA ALA A 94 -16.35 15.57 8.71
C ALA A 94 -15.55 14.30 9.05
N ARG A 95 -14.84 13.71 8.08
CA ARG A 95 -14.01 12.50 8.25
C ARG A 95 -12.55 12.81 8.59
N CYS A 96 -12.05 13.96 8.15
CA CYS A 96 -10.65 14.33 8.38
C CYS A 96 -10.55 15.88 8.39
N ASP A 97 -10.12 16.44 9.50
CA ASP A 97 -10.00 17.90 9.71
C ASP A 97 -8.67 18.48 9.18
N LYS A 98 -7.68 17.64 8.97
CA LYS A 98 -6.34 18.01 8.44
C LYS A 98 -5.78 16.89 7.55
N PRO A 99 -4.88 17.21 6.61
CA PRO A 99 -4.31 16.20 5.72
C PRO A 99 -3.55 15.13 6.51
N TYR A 100 -3.85 13.87 6.22
CA TYR A 100 -3.17 12.70 6.78
C TYR A 100 -2.65 11.82 5.64
N ALA A 101 -1.33 11.68 5.56
CA ALA A 101 -0.67 11.01 4.44
C ALA A 101 0.10 9.77 4.92
N MET A 102 -0.25 8.61 4.36
CA MET A 102 0.46 7.35 4.59
C MET A 102 1.33 6.98 3.39
N MET A 103 2.36 6.19 3.65
CA MET A 103 3.11 5.50 2.59
C MET A 103 2.91 3.99 2.69
N ALA A 104 2.43 3.37 1.61
CA ALA A 104 2.42 1.93 1.46
C ALA A 104 3.77 1.48 0.89
N LEU A 105 4.56 0.80 1.74
CA LEU A 105 5.90 0.32 1.45
C LEU A 105 5.90 -1.20 1.30
N ALA A 106 6.52 -1.71 0.22
CA ALA A 106 6.85 -3.12 0.16
C ALA A 106 8.11 -3.38 1.01
N ALA A 107 8.02 -4.28 1.98
CA ALA A 107 9.14 -4.58 2.85
C ALA A 107 9.18 -6.08 3.20
N ILE A 108 10.39 -6.62 3.37
CA ILE A 108 10.63 -7.99 3.81
C ILE A 108 11.81 -8.03 4.78
N ALA A 109 11.58 -8.59 5.97
CA ALA A 109 12.60 -8.75 6.98
C ALA A 109 12.98 -10.23 7.15
N ALA A 110 14.26 -10.45 7.41
CA ALA A 110 14.82 -11.74 7.82
C ALA A 110 15.81 -11.55 8.98
N PRO A 111 16.33 -12.61 9.60
CA PRO A 111 17.33 -12.49 10.67
C PRO A 111 18.60 -11.72 10.27
N SER A 112 19.02 -11.80 9.00
CA SER A 112 20.14 -11.03 8.44
C SER A 112 19.77 -10.29 7.18
N ASP A 113 20.61 -9.33 6.78
CA ASP A 113 20.43 -8.55 5.55
C ASP A 113 20.57 -9.45 4.30
N GLU A 114 21.48 -10.42 4.34
CA GLU A 114 21.70 -11.38 3.27
C GLU A 114 20.48 -12.27 3.04
N GLU A 115 19.89 -12.83 4.11
CA GLU A 115 18.68 -13.66 4.01
C GLU A 115 17.49 -12.83 3.50
N ALA A 116 17.34 -11.59 3.97
CA ALA A 116 16.29 -10.70 3.50
C ALA A 116 16.44 -10.36 2.01
N GLU A 117 17.68 -10.13 1.55
CA GLU A 117 17.98 -9.89 0.14
C GLU A 117 17.61 -11.10 -0.73
N GLU A 118 17.93 -12.32 -0.29
CA GLU A 118 17.56 -13.55 -1.00
C GLU A 118 16.03 -13.68 -1.16
N LEU A 119 15.28 -13.32 -0.15
CA LEU A 119 13.81 -13.36 -0.19
C LEU A 119 13.17 -12.33 -1.14
N THR A 120 13.92 -11.36 -1.65
CA THR A 120 13.40 -10.42 -2.66
C THR A 120 13.33 -11.04 -4.05
N TRP A 121 14.17 -12.04 -4.35
CA TRP A 121 14.28 -12.63 -5.69
C TRP A 121 13.02 -13.39 -6.15
N PRO A 122 12.31 -14.17 -5.30
CA PRO A 122 11.01 -14.74 -5.65
C PRO A 122 9.99 -13.70 -6.11
N VAL A 123 9.94 -12.56 -5.42
CA VAL A 123 9.04 -11.46 -5.79
C VAL A 123 9.46 -10.81 -7.11
N ALA A 124 10.76 -10.67 -7.32
CA ALA A 124 11.32 -10.15 -8.56
C ALA A 124 10.95 -11.04 -9.76
N LEU A 125 11.13 -12.37 -9.64
CA LEU A 125 10.74 -13.32 -10.67
C LEU A 125 9.24 -13.32 -10.92
N TRP A 126 8.43 -13.26 -9.86
CA TRP A 126 6.99 -13.17 -9.97
C TRP A 126 6.56 -11.91 -10.75
N ARG A 127 7.12 -10.75 -10.42
CA ARG A 127 6.83 -9.48 -11.14
C ARG A 127 7.27 -9.55 -12.61
N LEU A 128 8.45 -10.10 -12.89
CA LEU A 128 8.92 -10.28 -14.26
C LEU A 128 7.96 -11.15 -15.09
N ARG A 129 7.48 -12.26 -14.51
CA ARG A 129 6.48 -13.13 -15.11
C ARG A 129 5.16 -12.41 -15.35
N LEU A 130 4.68 -11.66 -14.35
CA LEU A 130 3.44 -10.89 -14.43
C LEU A 130 3.50 -9.86 -15.59
N PHE A 131 4.60 -9.15 -15.77
CA PHE A 131 4.80 -8.24 -16.91
C PHE A 131 4.79 -8.96 -18.27
N ARG A 132 5.11 -10.24 -18.28
CA ARG A 132 5.05 -11.09 -19.48
C ARG A 132 3.70 -11.79 -19.68
N GLY A 133 2.70 -11.46 -18.85
CA GLY A 133 1.36 -12.06 -18.91
C GLY A 133 1.22 -13.41 -18.21
N ASP A 134 2.25 -13.85 -17.47
CA ASP A 134 2.18 -15.06 -16.64
C ASP A 134 1.72 -14.68 -15.22
N SER A 135 0.49 -15.08 -14.87
CA SER A 135 -0.16 -14.85 -13.58
C SER A 135 0.06 -15.99 -12.56
N SER A 136 1.11 -16.79 -12.74
CA SER A 136 1.50 -17.84 -11.81
C SER A 136 1.73 -17.29 -10.39
N PRO A 137 1.55 -18.11 -9.34
CA PRO A 137 1.88 -17.72 -7.97
C PRO A 137 3.34 -17.31 -7.78
N VAL A 138 3.64 -16.62 -6.68
CA VAL A 138 5.02 -16.30 -6.30
C VAL A 138 5.83 -17.60 -6.21
N PRO A 139 6.95 -17.72 -6.95
CA PRO A 139 7.75 -18.93 -6.94
C PRO A 139 8.46 -19.12 -5.58
N SER A 140 8.79 -20.38 -5.26
CA SER A 140 9.64 -20.67 -4.11
C SER A 140 11.07 -20.15 -4.31
N LEU A 141 11.85 -20.06 -3.23
CA LEU A 141 13.26 -19.69 -3.31
C LEU A 141 14.03 -20.69 -4.19
N ALA A 142 13.79 -22.00 -4.05
CA ALA A 142 14.43 -23.03 -4.86
C ALA A 142 14.10 -22.88 -6.36
N GLN A 143 12.85 -22.62 -6.70
CA GLN A 143 12.45 -22.35 -8.10
C GLN A 143 13.11 -21.08 -8.65
N THR A 144 13.28 -20.08 -7.82
CA THR A 144 13.91 -18.82 -8.20
C THR A 144 15.42 -18.97 -8.42
N GLN A 145 16.09 -19.76 -7.59
CA GLN A 145 17.51 -20.09 -7.74
C GLN A 145 17.77 -20.94 -8.99
N ALA A 146 16.86 -21.84 -9.34
CA ALA A 146 16.95 -22.65 -10.55
C ALA A 146 16.57 -21.89 -11.85
N TYR A 147 16.01 -20.68 -11.75
CA TYR A 147 15.64 -19.89 -12.93
C TYR A 147 16.89 -19.39 -13.68
N PRO A 148 16.95 -19.54 -15.01
CA PRO A 148 18.13 -19.18 -15.81
C PRO A 148 18.16 -17.66 -16.06
N TRP A 149 18.43 -16.88 -15.03
CA TRP A 149 18.52 -15.43 -15.11
C TRP A 149 19.48 -14.93 -16.18
N THR A 150 18.99 -14.15 -17.11
CA THR A 150 19.85 -13.41 -18.04
C THR A 150 20.43 -12.15 -17.36
N PRO A 151 21.57 -11.63 -17.84
CA PRO A 151 22.12 -10.36 -17.34
C PRO A 151 21.14 -9.18 -17.49
N LEU A 152 20.36 -9.15 -18.58
CA LEU A 152 19.35 -8.11 -18.82
C LEU A 152 18.23 -8.17 -17.76
N GLU A 153 17.68 -9.35 -17.50
CA GLU A 153 16.64 -9.52 -16.48
C GLU A 153 17.13 -9.12 -15.09
N ARG A 154 18.36 -9.48 -14.73
CA ARG A 154 18.94 -9.03 -13.45
C ARG A 154 19.04 -7.51 -13.36
N SER A 155 19.47 -6.85 -14.45
CA SER A 155 19.55 -5.39 -14.51
C SER A 155 18.18 -4.73 -14.43
N GLU A 156 17.17 -5.24 -15.15
CA GLU A 156 15.79 -4.74 -15.11
C GLU A 156 15.18 -4.86 -13.71
N VAL A 157 15.35 -6.02 -13.08
CA VAL A 157 14.88 -6.25 -11.71
C VAL A 157 15.55 -5.29 -10.74
N ALA A 158 16.86 -5.11 -10.82
CA ALA A 158 17.59 -4.18 -9.94
C ALA A 158 17.11 -2.72 -10.10
N ALA A 159 16.88 -2.29 -11.35
CA ALA A 159 16.42 -0.93 -11.66
C ALA A 159 14.98 -0.65 -11.21
N THR A 160 14.12 -1.66 -11.18
CA THR A 160 12.69 -1.52 -10.87
C THR A 160 12.30 -1.98 -9.47
N ARG A 161 13.24 -2.54 -8.71
CA ARG A 161 12.98 -3.08 -7.38
C ARG A 161 12.66 -1.96 -6.38
N ARG A 162 11.53 -2.09 -5.71
CA ARG A 162 11.04 -1.13 -4.71
C ARG A 162 10.66 -1.84 -3.41
N ILE A 163 11.44 -2.85 -3.03
CA ILE A 163 11.26 -3.61 -1.80
C ILE A 163 12.37 -3.18 -0.85
N ILE A 164 12.01 -2.77 0.35
CA ILE A 164 12.93 -2.56 1.46
C ILE A 164 13.20 -3.95 2.05
N ALA A 165 14.44 -4.41 2.02
CA ALA A 165 14.83 -5.70 2.57
C ALA A 165 15.93 -5.49 3.62
N GLY A 166 15.89 -6.27 4.69
CA GLY A 166 16.95 -6.21 5.70
C GLY A 166 16.64 -6.94 6.99
N SER A 167 17.66 -7.01 7.84
CA SER A 167 17.56 -7.38 9.23
C SER A 167 16.64 -6.42 10.01
N PRO A 168 16.18 -6.76 11.22
CA PRO A 168 15.33 -5.87 12.01
C PRO A 168 15.90 -4.46 12.19
N GLN A 169 17.21 -4.33 12.32
CA GLN A 169 17.87 -3.02 12.48
C GLN A 169 17.89 -2.24 11.14
N SER A 170 18.29 -2.88 10.06
CA SER A 170 18.41 -2.26 8.73
C SER A 170 17.04 -1.84 8.21
N ILE A 171 16.02 -2.70 8.36
CA ILE A 171 14.67 -2.43 7.85
C ILE A 171 13.98 -1.30 8.62
N ARG A 172 14.19 -1.22 9.94
CA ARG A 172 13.72 -0.11 10.76
C ARG A 172 14.27 1.22 10.25
N THR A 173 15.60 1.31 10.14
CA THR A 173 16.27 2.52 9.65
C THR A 173 15.76 2.94 8.28
N ALA A 174 15.62 1.97 7.36
CA ALA A 174 15.16 2.25 6.00
C ALA A 174 13.69 2.73 5.96
N ILE A 175 12.80 2.14 6.75
CA ILE A 175 11.39 2.57 6.84
C ILE A 175 11.31 3.98 7.46
N GLU A 176 11.97 4.22 8.59
CA GLU A 176 11.98 5.53 9.26
C GLU A 176 12.53 6.62 8.34
N THR A 177 13.61 6.32 7.61
CA THR A 177 14.18 7.23 6.60
C THR A 177 13.16 7.56 5.51
N LYS A 178 12.48 6.55 4.97
CA LYS A 178 11.45 6.76 3.93
C LYS A 178 10.30 7.61 4.42
N ILE A 179 9.79 7.38 5.62
CA ILE A 179 8.74 8.19 6.22
C ILE A 179 9.20 9.66 6.35
N ALA A 180 10.41 9.88 6.87
CA ALA A 180 10.96 11.21 7.08
C ALA A 180 11.22 11.96 5.76
N GLU A 181 11.84 11.30 4.76
CA GLU A 181 12.11 11.88 3.43
C GLU A 181 10.84 12.38 2.73
N HIS A 182 9.74 11.69 2.90
CA HIS A 182 8.47 12.00 2.24
C HIS A 182 7.49 12.76 3.13
N GLY A 183 7.87 12.98 4.41
CA GLY A 183 7.01 13.64 5.39
C GLY A 183 5.68 12.88 5.60
N ALA A 184 5.69 11.56 5.51
CA ALA A 184 4.48 10.78 5.75
C ALA A 184 4.18 10.69 7.26
N ASP A 185 2.90 10.59 7.58
CA ASP A 185 2.43 10.49 8.97
C ASP A 185 2.48 9.04 9.47
N GLU A 186 2.36 8.06 8.55
CA GLU A 186 2.34 6.63 8.86
C GLU A 186 2.85 5.78 7.69
N ALA A 187 3.36 4.56 7.99
CA ALA A 187 3.69 3.55 7.00
C ALA A 187 2.72 2.37 7.06
N LEU A 188 2.19 1.98 5.91
CA LEU A 188 1.49 0.72 5.68
C LEU A 188 2.47 -0.26 5.05
N ILE A 189 2.72 -1.40 5.69
CA ILE A 189 3.68 -2.37 5.20
C ILE A 189 2.98 -3.52 4.47
N VAL A 190 3.43 -3.80 3.24
CA VAL A 190 3.04 -4.99 2.49
C VAL A 190 4.24 -5.91 2.33
N THR A 191 4.11 -7.15 2.77
CA THR A 191 5.11 -8.20 2.54
C THR A 191 4.56 -9.23 1.56
N ILE A 192 5.24 -9.35 0.42
CA ILE A 192 5.03 -10.44 -0.53
C ILE A 192 6.17 -11.43 -0.32
N ALA A 193 5.85 -12.69 -0.09
CA ALA A 193 6.83 -13.74 0.20
C ALA A 193 6.43 -15.04 -0.49
N PRO A 194 7.38 -15.98 -0.70
CA PRO A 194 7.12 -17.23 -1.39
C PRO A 194 6.17 -18.17 -0.63
N ASP A 195 6.06 -18.02 0.68
CA ASP A 195 5.19 -18.83 1.52
C ASP A 195 4.67 -18.04 2.73
N TYR A 196 3.65 -18.62 3.39
CA TYR A 196 2.97 -17.96 4.50
C TYR A 196 3.87 -17.82 5.75
N GLY A 197 4.70 -18.82 6.04
CA GLY A 197 5.61 -18.82 7.19
C GLY A 197 6.65 -17.69 7.09
N THR A 198 7.28 -17.56 5.93
CA THR A 198 8.21 -16.46 5.61
C THR A 198 7.53 -15.10 5.75
N ARG A 199 6.31 -14.97 5.22
CA ARG A 199 5.55 -13.72 5.32
C ARG A 199 5.21 -13.36 6.78
N LEU A 200 4.72 -14.31 7.55
CA LEU A 200 4.40 -14.12 8.98
C LEU A 200 5.65 -13.70 9.75
N ARG A 201 6.75 -14.43 9.55
CA ARG A 201 8.02 -14.12 10.21
C ARG A 201 8.54 -12.73 9.89
N SER A 202 8.42 -12.30 8.63
CA SER A 202 8.79 -10.94 8.22
C SER A 202 7.97 -9.89 8.95
N TYR A 203 6.64 -10.05 9.05
CA TYR A 203 5.80 -9.12 9.80
C TYR A 203 6.15 -9.07 11.29
N GLU A 204 6.43 -10.20 11.92
CA GLU A 204 6.88 -10.26 13.33
C GLU A 204 8.19 -9.47 13.53
N LEU A 205 9.16 -9.68 12.65
CA LEU A 205 10.45 -8.98 12.73
C LEU A 205 10.30 -7.46 12.53
N ILE A 206 9.50 -7.04 11.55
CA ILE A 206 9.23 -5.62 11.29
C ILE A 206 8.47 -5.00 12.48
N ALA A 207 7.41 -5.64 12.96
CA ALA A 207 6.61 -5.16 14.07
C ALA A 207 7.47 -4.99 15.34
N ASN A 208 8.29 -5.99 15.66
CA ASN A 208 9.19 -5.93 16.82
C ASN A 208 10.28 -4.84 16.68
N ALA A 209 10.79 -4.63 15.47
CA ALA A 209 11.76 -3.59 15.19
C ALA A 209 11.18 -2.18 15.39
N LEU A 210 9.94 -1.97 14.94
CA LEU A 210 9.26 -0.67 15.01
C LEU A 210 8.58 -0.41 16.38
N ALA A 211 8.16 -1.44 17.11
CA ALA A 211 7.51 -1.30 18.43
C ALA A 211 8.41 -0.59 19.47
N ARG A 212 9.71 -0.78 19.40
CA ARG A 212 10.68 -0.12 20.31
C ARG A 212 10.71 1.41 20.20
N THR A 213 10.15 1.99 19.13
CA THR A 213 10.05 3.44 18.95
C THR A 213 8.92 4.05 19.79
N ARG A 214 7.84 3.30 20.05
CA ARG A 214 6.69 3.79 20.84
C ARG A 214 7.01 3.97 22.33
N GLU A 215 7.89 3.14 22.91
CA GLU A 215 8.25 3.24 24.33
C GLU A 215 9.11 4.49 24.64
N VAL A 216 9.91 4.96 23.68
CA VAL A 216 10.77 6.13 23.87
C VAL A 216 9.97 7.44 23.79
N VAL A 217 8.92 7.49 22.99
CA VAL A 217 8.07 8.70 22.84
C VAL A 217 7.05 8.84 23.97
N ALA A 218 6.68 7.74 24.63
CA ALA A 218 5.75 7.77 25.78
C ALA A 218 6.43 8.20 27.11
N GLN A 219 7.75 8.39 27.13
CA GLN A 219 8.54 8.80 28.33
C GLN A 219 9.08 10.24 28.27
N VAL A 220 8.69 11.04 27.26
CA VAL A 220 8.99 12.47 27.15
C VAL A 220 7.68 13.27 27.26
#